data_7462f37ad68b85aa17fb7e84748f75b2
#
_entry.id   7462f37ad68b85aa17fb7e84748f75b2
#
_cell.length_a   1.000
_cell.length_b   1.000
_cell.length_c   1.000
_cell.angle_alpha   90.00
_cell.angle_beta   90.00
_cell.angle_gamma   90.00
#
_symmetry.space_group_name_H-M   'P 1'
#
loop_
_entity.id
_entity.type
_entity.pdbx_description
1 polymer ?
#
loop_
_entity_poly.entity_id
_entity_poly.type
_entity_poly.pdbx_seq_one_letter_code
_entity_poly.pdbx_strand_id
1 'polypeptide(L)'
;MTKPTPRVRMPATAKAGEVIEVKTLISHEMETGNRKDSSGTVVPRKIIKQFVAKFNGKEVLRADWFPAVSANPYQSFFVRVPESGAFVFEWIDDDGSVYSSEHKVTVG
;
A
#
# COMPACT_ATOMS: atom_id res chain seq x y z
N MET A 1 -16.10 -9.35 -8.40
CA MET A 1 -14.96 -8.95 -7.54
C MET A 1 -14.83 -7.43 -7.53
N THR A 2 -14.80 -6.84 -6.36
CA THR A 2 -14.68 -5.40 -6.21
C THR A 2 -13.24 -4.98 -6.53
N LYS A 3 -13.09 -3.89 -7.27
CA LYS A 3 -11.76 -3.34 -7.55
C LYS A 3 -11.11 -2.90 -6.24
N PRO A 4 -9.85 -3.25 -5.98
CA PRO A 4 -9.13 -2.79 -4.80
C PRO A 4 -9.10 -1.26 -4.71
N THR A 5 -9.43 -0.74 -3.52
CA THR A 5 -9.52 0.69 -3.30
C THR A 5 -8.57 1.10 -2.17
N PRO A 6 -7.50 1.87 -2.49
CA PRO A 6 -6.59 2.35 -1.46
C PRO A 6 -7.23 3.45 -0.60
N ARG A 7 -6.86 3.46 0.68
CA ARG A 7 -7.17 4.55 1.60
C ARG A 7 -5.91 4.91 2.36
N VAL A 8 -5.60 6.20 2.40
CA VAL A 8 -4.40 6.69 3.06
C VAL A 8 -4.79 7.80 4.03
N ARG A 9 -4.28 7.72 5.26
CA ARG A 9 -4.41 8.78 6.25
C ARG A 9 -3.03 9.30 6.60
N MET A 10 -2.82 10.58 6.39
CA MET A 10 -1.57 11.26 6.73
C MET A 10 -1.84 12.75 6.89
N PRO A 11 -1.00 13.48 7.65
CA PRO A 11 -1.13 14.93 7.74
C PRO A 11 -0.96 15.59 6.38
N ALA A 12 -1.77 16.62 6.10
CA ALA A 12 -1.63 17.43 4.88
C ALA A 12 -0.56 18.49 5.03
N THR A 13 -0.14 18.79 6.27
CA THR A 13 0.89 19.78 6.58
C THR A 13 1.86 19.21 7.59
N ALA A 14 3.10 19.68 7.54
CA ALA A 14 4.15 19.28 8.48
C ALA A 14 5.17 20.39 8.60
N LYS A 15 6.00 20.34 9.64
CA LYS A 15 7.18 21.20 9.77
C LYS A 15 8.36 20.51 9.09
N ALA A 16 9.30 21.30 8.58
CA ALA A 16 10.50 20.74 7.94
C ALA A 16 11.25 19.83 8.92
N GLY A 17 11.51 18.60 8.48
CA GLY A 17 12.18 17.59 9.31
C GLY A 17 11.28 16.87 10.30
N GLU A 18 10.00 17.17 10.32
CA GLU A 18 9.05 16.49 11.20
C GLU A 18 8.85 15.04 10.78
N VAL A 19 8.74 14.13 11.75
CA VAL A 19 8.37 12.74 11.50
C VAL A 19 6.86 12.64 11.59
N ILE A 20 6.24 12.16 10.52
CA ILE A 20 4.79 11.96 10.46
C ILE A 20 4.46 10.48 10.38
N GLU A 21 3.29 10.10 10.84
CA GLU A 21 2.78 8.75 10.68
C GLU A 21 1.88 8.67 9.44
N VAL A 22 2.16 7.68 8.59
CA VAL A 22 1.34 7.39 7.41
C VAL A 22 0.63 6.07 7.67
N LYS A 23 -0.70 6.08 7.51
CA LYS A 23 -1.53 4.87 7.67
C LYS A 23 -2.17 4.55 6.34
N THR A 24 -1.96 3.33 5.86
CA THR A 24 -2.51 2.88 4.58
C THR A 24 -3.35 1.64 4.76
N LEU A 25 -4.42 1.55 3.98
CA LEU A 25 -5.31 0.41 3.93
C LEU A 25 -5.73 0.23 2.48
N ILE A 26 -5.83 -1.00 2.03
CA ILE A 26 -6.37 -1.29 0.70
C ILE A 26 -7.36 -2.44 0.82
N SER A 27 -8.52 -2.32 0.15
CA SER A 27 -9.46 -3.43 0.07
C SER A 27 -8.94 -4.44 -0.96
N HIS A 28 -8.61 -5.64 -0.52
CA HIS A 28 -8.08 -6.70 -1.37
C HIS A 28 -8.31 -8.04 -0.70
N GLU A 29 -8.69 -9.05 -1.47
CA GLU A 29 -9.01 -10.37 -0.92
C GLU A 29 -7.78 -11.13 -0.42
N MET A 30 -6.60 -10.86 -0.98
CA MET A 30 -5.35 -11.55 -0.63
C MET A 30 -5.52 -13.06 -0.75
N GLU A 31 -5.87 -13.54 -1.95
CA GLU A 31 -6.11 -14.96 -2.20
C GLU A 31 -4.79 -15.75 -2.12
N THR A 32 -4.68 -16.64 -1.14
CA THR A 32 -3.41 -17.28 -0.79
C THR A 32 -2.94 -18.35 -1.77
N GLY A 33 -3.85 -18.91 -2.57
CA GLY A 33 -3.54 -20.06 -3.42
C GLY A 33 -3.72 -21.40 -2.70
N ASN A 34 -4.15 -21.37 -1.43
CA ASN A 34 -4.36 -22.58 -0.64
C ASN A 34 -5.84 -22.98 -0.49
N ARG A 35 -6.74 -22.12 -0.97
CA ARG A 35 -8.17 -22.33 -0.84
C ARG A 35 -8.69 -23.15 -2.02
N LYS A 36 -9.63 -24.05 -1.74
CA LYS A 36 -10.35 -24.78 -2.79
C LYS A 36 -11.77 -24.22 -2.90
N ASP A 37 -12.28 -24.16 -4.14
CA ASP A 37 -13.67 -23.75 -4.37
C ASP A 37 -14.62 -24.95 -4.10
N SER A 38 -15.91 -24.73 -4.32
CA SER A 38 -16.94 -25.75 -4.09
C SER A 38 -16.77 -27.00 -4.98
N SER A 39 -16.03 -26.89 -6.09
CA SER A 39 -15.73 -28.00 -7.00
C SER A 39 -14.45 -28.75 -6.61
N GLY A 40 -13.75 -28.33 -5.57
CA GLY A 40 -12.46 -28.90 -5.16
C GLY A 40 -11.27 -28.38 -5.96
N THR A 41 -11.47 -27.41 -6.83
CA THR A 41 -10.39 -26.79 -7.61
C THR A 41 -9.66 -25.74 -6.77
N VAL A 42 -8.33 -25.76 -6.80
CA VAL A 42 -7.53 -24.77 -6.09
C VAL A 42 -7.72 -23.41 -6.71
N VAL A 43 -8.10 -22.42 -5.89
CA VAL A 43 -8.23 -21.04 -6.34
C VAL A 43 -6.83 -20.45 -6.51
N PRO A 44 -6.48 -19.92 -7.71
CA PRO A 44 -5.14 -19.39 -7.93
C PRO A 44 -4.77 -18.28 -6.95
N ARG A 45 -3.51 -18.23 -6.57
CA ARG A 45 -3.00 -17.17 -5.72
C ARG A 45 -3.17 -15.82 -6.40
N LYS A 46 -3.68 -14.85 -5.65
CA LYS A 46 -3.75 -13.46 -6.09
C LYS A 46 -3.63 -12.55 -4.88
N ILE A 47 -2.40 -12.14 -4.61
CA ILE A 47 -2.09 -11.26 -3.48
C ILE A 47 -1.40 -10.00 -3.96
N ILE A 48 -1.47 -8.96 -3.15
CA ILE A 48 -0.55 -7.84 -3.30
C ILE A 48 0.80 -8.35 -2.78
N LYS A 49 1.77 -8.42 -3.67
CA LYS A 49 3.09 -8.99 -3.34
C LYS A 49 4.10 -7.94 -2.90
N GLN A 50 3.81 -6.65 -3.12
CA GLN A 50 4.75 -5.60 -2.79
C GLN A 50 4.03 -4.28 -2.54
N PHE A 51 4.49 -3.54 -1.54
CA PHE A 51 4.04 -2.19 -1.24
C PHE A 51 5.23 -1.25 -1.37
N VAL A 52 5.08 -0.15 -2.11
CA VAL A 52 6.14 0.84 -2.32
C VAL A 52 5.60 2.22 -1.99
N ALA A 53 6.36 2.99 -1.22
CA ALA A 53 6.05 4.40 -0.96
C ALA A 53 7.18 5.26 -1.51
N LYS A 54 6.82 6.29 -2.26
CA LYS A 54 7.77 7.24 -2.86
C LYS A 54 7.46 8.65 -2.40
N PHE A 55 8.49 9.46 -2.20
CA PHE A 55 8.35 10.87 -1.89
C PHE A 55 9.15 11.67 -2.92
N ASN A 56 8.46 12.54 -3.67
CA ASN A 56 9.05 13.30 -4.77
C ASN A 56 9.82 12.42 -5.75
N GLY A 57 9.25 11.24 -6.06
CA GLY A 57 9.85 10.28 -6.98
C GLY A 57 10.92 9.38 -6.37
N LYS A 58 11.29 9.59 -5.10
CA LYS A 58 12.27 8.76 -4.40
C LYS A 58 11.58 7.72 -3.53
N GLU A 59 12.00 6.47 -3.65
CA GLU A 59 11.48 5.41 -2.81
C GLU A 59 11.92 5.64 -1.35
N VAL A 60 10.95 5.67 -0.44
CA VAL A 60 11.20 5.84 1.00
C VAL A 60 10.87 4.59 1.79
N LEU A 61 10.06 3.69 1.22
CA LEU A 61 9.74 2.40 1.84
C LEU A 61 9.40 1.39 0.75
N ARG A 62 9.89 0.18 0.92
CA ARG A 62 9.51 -0.96 0.09
C ARG A 62 9.31 -2.16 1.00
N ALA A 63 8.20 -2.83 0.86
CA ALA A 63 7.88 -4.01 1.66
C ALA A 63 7.39 -5.12 0.74
N ASP A 64 7.96 -6.31 0.90
CA ASP A 64 7.46 -7.50 0.22
C ASP A 64 6.38 -8.12 1.09
N TRP A 65 5.25 -8.47 0.47
CA TRP A 65 4.15 -9.11 1.15
C TRP A 65 3.98 -10.55 0.66
N PHE A 66 3.49 -11.39 1.54
CA PHE A 66 3.41 -12.83 1.33
C PHE A 66 1.99 -13.31 1.64
N PRO A 67 1.64 -14.57 1.30
CA PRO A 67 0.29 -15.09 1.55
C PRO A 67 -0.19 -15.05 3.00
N ALA A 68 0.73 -14.88 3.96
CA ALA A 68 0.36 -14.76 5.38
C ALA A 68 -0.30 -13.41 5.72
N VAL A 69 -0.21 -12.41 4.81
CA VAL A 69 -0.85 -11.12 5.02
C VAL A 69 -2.35 -11.26 4.83
N SER A 70 -3.12 -10.79 5.81
CA SER A 70 -4.58 -10.91 5.80
C SER A 70 -5.23 -10.08 4.69
N ALA A 71 -6.48 -10.43 4.35
CA ALA A 71 -7.30 -9.63 3.46
C ALA A 71 -7.42 -8.19 3.98
N ASN A 72 -7.59 -7.25 3.06
CA ASN A 72 -7.66 -5.82 3.33
C ASN A 72 -6.44 -5.37 4.13
N PRO A 73 -5.22 -5.57 3.59
CA PRO A 73 -4.00 -5.33 4.35
C PRO A 73 -3.82 -3.88 4.76
N TYR A 74 -3.33 -3.71 5.98
CA TYR A 74 -3.05 -2.43 6.59
C TYR A 74 -1.54 -2.29 6.77
N GLN A 75 -0.96 -1.17 6.33
CA GLN A 75 0.44 -0.86 6.50
C GLN A 75 0.58 0.56 7.04
N SER A 76 1.24 0.70 8.18
CA SER A 76 1.58 2.02 8.70
C SER A 76 3.09 2.15 8.84
N PHE A 77 3.57 3.38 8.75
CA PHE A 77 4.99 3.66 8.93
C PHE A 77 5.20 5.12 9.26
N PHE A 78 6.39 5.42 9.77
CA PHE A 78 6.79 6.78 10.10
C PHE A 78 7.82 7.24 9.08
N VAL A 79 7.73 8.50 8.67
CA VAL A 79 8.64 9.07 7.68
C VAL A 79 8.93 10.53 8.02
N ARG A 80 10.19 10.93 7.84
CA ARG A 80 10.62 12.31 8.02
C ARG A 80 10.35 13.10 6.74
N VAL A 81 9.72 14.27 6.88
CA VAL A 81 9.38 15.13 5.75
C VAL A 81 10.32 16.33 5.72
N PRO A 82 11.32 16.35 4.83
CA PRO A 82 12.28 17.47 4.79
C PRO A 82 11.77 18.69 4.07
N GLU A 83 10.81 18.52 3.16
CA GLU A 83 10.31 19.59 2.30
C GLU A 83 8.90 19.28 1.82
N SER A 84 8.22 20.25 1.25
CA SER A 84 6.93 20.03 0.62
C SER A 84 7.07 19.09 -0.56
N GLY A 85 6.08 18.26 -0.79
CA GLY A 85 6.12 17.33 -1.90
C GLY A 85 4.90 16.41 -1.97
N ALA A 86 5.02 15.40 -2.81
CA ALA A 86 3.96 14.42 -3.03
C ALA A 86 4.44 13.02 -2.69
N PHE A 87 3.63 12.32 -1.91
CA PHE A 87 3.79 10.88 -1.68
C PHE A 87 2.97 10.12 -2.70
N VAL A 88 3.57 9.09 -3.28
CA VAL A 88 2.89 8.14 -4.14
C VAL A 88 3.03 6.77 -3.50
N PHE A 89 1.89 6.12 -3.26
CA PHE A 89 1.86 4.77 -2.69
C PHE A 89 1.42 3.81 -3.77
N GLU A 90 2.12 2.70 -3.90
CA GLU A 90 1.84 1.69 -4.93
C GLU A 90 1.71 0.32 -4.29
N TRP A 91 0.65 -0.40 -4.66
CA TRP A 91 0.41 -1.78 -4.26
C TRP A 91 0.47 -2.63 -5.52
N ILE A 92 1.44 -3.53 -5.59
CA ILE A 92 1.71 -4.34 -6.77
C ILE A 92 1.13 -5.74 -6.57
N ASP A 93 0.19 -6.10 -7.46
CA ASP A 93 -0.52 -7.37 -7.40
C ASP A 93 0.24 -8.45 -8.16
N ASP A 94 -0.04 -9.73 -7.85
CA ASP A 94 0.52 -10.89 -8.53
C ASP A 94 0.29 -10.88 -10.04
N ASP A 95 -0.83 -10.31 -10.50
CA ASP A 95 -1.16 -10.24 -11.92
C ASP A 95 -0.48 -9.09 -12.66
N GLY A 96 0.38 -8.33 -11.98
CA GLY A 96 1.04 -7.16 -12.55
C GLY A 96 0.27 -5.86 -12.43
N SER A 97 -0.96 -5.90 -11.91
CA SER A 97 -1.72 -4.68 -11.65
C SER A 97 -1.05 -3.85 -10.56
N VAL A 98 -1.08 -2.53 -10.73
CA VAL A 98 -0.56 -1.60 -9.75
C VAL A 98 -1.70 -0.69 -9.30
N TYR A 99 -2.00 -0.71 -8.03
CA TYR A 99 -2.98 0.19 -7.42
C TYR A 99 -2.19 1.33 -6.78
N SER A 100 -2.58 2.57 -7.03
CA SER A 100 -1.80 3.72 -6.54
C SER A 100 -2.68 4.79 -5.93
N SER A 101 -2.05 5.61 -5.07
CA SER A 101 -2.69 6.74 -4.43
C SER A 101 -1.64 7.83 -4.22
N GLU A 102 -2.00 9.09 -4.51
CA GLU A 102 -1.08 10.22 -4.35
C GLU A 102 -1.61 11.16 -3.27
N HIS A 103 -0.72 11.65 -2.42
CA HIS A 103 -1.05 12.61 -1.37
C HIS A 103 0.02 13.67 -1.26
N LYS A 104 -0.41 14.93 -1.25
CA LYS A 104 0.50 16.07 -1.11
C LYS A 104 0.64 16.47 0.34
N VAL A 105 1.85 16.85 0.73
CA VAL A 105 2.14 17.44 2.03
C VAL A 105 2.81 18.78 1.85
N THR A 106 2.33 19.78 2.59
CA THR A 106 2.89 21.12 2.58
C THR A 106 3.71 21.32 3.85
N VAL A 107 4.96 21.74 3.67
CA VAL A 107 5.87 22.10 4.76
C VAL A 107 5.87 23.62 4.91
N GLY A 108 5.53 24.06 6.11
CA GLY A 108 5.45 25.51 6.36
C GLY A 108 5.91 25.89 7.73
#